data_82cdc46bbe9e4a18edf7cfd48ae02687
#
_entry.id   82cdc46bbe9e4a18edf7cfd48ae02687
#
_cell.length_a   1.000
_cell.length_b   1.000
_cell.length_c   1.000
_cell.angle_alpha   90.00
_cell.angle_beta   90.00
_cell.angle_gamma   90.00
#
_symmetry.space_group_name_H-M   'P 1'
#
loop_
_entity.id
_entity.type
_entity.pdbx_description
1 polymer ?
#
loop_
_entity_poly.entity_id
_entity_poly.type
_entity_poly.pdbx_seq_one_letter_code
_entity_poly.pdbx_strand_id
1 'polypeptide(L)'
;MLNRRGFISSAAALLAAPRIAFAGAETERRFVFIIQRGAADGLHTLIPYADPAYARLRGALAIDPAEALKLDGTFALHPSLTGIADLYKAGQASLFHAVASPYRDRSHFDAQNVLETGGKAPFDIKDGWMNRLAGMLPRRSNQAIAFAPTLPLALRGAIDVASYAPSGLPHANDDLLLRVQKLYEGDAQLSGLWSTALKAQGMAGAAAGGKGQQSPAELGKVAAGFLARADGPRIAMIETNGWDTHSAQKGRMATQLTNLDNLISGLQQGLGDAWRQTTILVATEFGRTVAANGTGGTDHGTASAAMLIGGAVKGGKIVADWPGLAAADLLDNRDLRPTLGLDTLVAQACADAFLLDPQRTAQVLFPDSRPDKASSRLLRG
;
A
#
# COMPACT_ATOMS: atom_id res chain seq x y z
N MET A 1 8.51 -57.15 -22.70
CA MET A 1 8.88 -57.49 -21.31
C MET A 1 9.86 -56.44 -20.80
N LEU A 2 9.41 -55.60 -19.91
CA LEU A 2 10.28 -54.62 -19.22
C LEU A 2 11.15 -55.39 -18.23
N ASN A 3 12.47 -55.39 -18.43
CA ASN A 3 13.37 -56.08 -17.52
C ASN A 3 13.69 -55.22 -16.30
N ARG A 4 14.03 -55.85 -15.16
CA ARG A 4 14.31 -55.20 -13.87
C ARG A 4 15.34 -54.07 -13.94
N ARG A 5 16.30 -54.13 -14.87
CA ARG A 5 17.33 -53.10 -15.06
C ARG A 5 16.77 -51.83 -15.67
N GLY A 6 15.81 -51.90 -16.62
CA GLY A 6 15.13 -50.74 -17.20
C GLY A 6 14.26 -49.99 -16.19
N PHE A 7 13.63 -50.70 -15.24
CA PHE A 7 12.81 -50.10 -14.20
C PHE A 7 13.66 -49.32 -13.17
N ILE A 8 14.81 -49.89 -12.80
CA ILE A 8 15.73 -49.24 -11.85
C ILE A 8 16.37 -47.98 -12.48
N SER A 9 16.71 -48.00 -13.76
CA SER A 9 17.25 -46.86 -14.47
C SER A 9 16.22 -45.72 -14.62
N SER A 10 14.95 -46.06 -14.81
CA SER A 10 13.86 -45.06 -14.88
C SER A 10 13.53 -44.45 -13.51
N ALA A 11 13.64 -45.22 -12.42
CA ALA A 11 13.46 -44.72 -11.06
C ALA A 11 14.62 -43.83 -10.61
N ALA A 12 15.85 -44.12 -11.05
CA ALA A 12 17.02 -43.27 -10.75
C ALA A 12 16.97 -41.92 -11.50
N ALA A 13 16.40 -41.87 -12.72
CA ALA A 13 16.21 -40.64 -13.47
C ALA A 13 15.14 -39.74 -12.86
N LEU A 14 14.12 -40.30 -12.19
CA LEU A 14 13.11 -39.51 -11.45
C LEU A 14 13.64 -38.94 -10.12
N LEU A 15 14.71 -39.52 -9.56
CA LEU A 15 15.37 -39.01 -8.36
C LEU A 15 16.44 -37.93 -8.66
N ALA A 16 16.86 -37.82 -9.92
CA ALA A 16 17.83 -36.81 -10.38
C ALA A 16 17.19 -35.57 -11.02
N ALA A 17 15.85 -35.42 -11.00
CA ALA A 17 15.23 -34.17 -11.31
C ALA A 17 15.75 -33.13 -10.27
N PRO A 18 16.39 -32.00 -10.69
CA PRO A 18 16.77 -31.00 -9.74
C PRO A 18 15.49 -30.57 -9.04
N ARG A 19 15.37 -30.91 -7.76
CA ARG A 19 14.48 -30.21 -6.87
C ARG A 19 15.05 -28.80 -6.88
N ILE A 20 14.50 -27.91 -7.70
CA ILE A 20 14.63 -26.49 -7.50
C ILE A 20 13.92 -26.24 -6.17
N ALA A 21 14.63 -26.50 -5.07
CA ALA A 21 14.32 -25.92 -3.82
C ALA A 21 14.56 -24.42 -4.06
N PHE A 22 13.50 -23.67 -4.30
CA PHE A 22 13.51 -22.27 -3.98
C PHE A 22 13.70 -22.20 -2.45
N ALA A 23 14.96 -22.35 -2.02
CA ALA A 23 15.37 -21.85 -0.74
C ALA A 23 15.08 -20.37 -0.85
N GLY A 24 13.97 -19.91 -0.24
CA GLY A 24 13.61 -18.51 -0.22
C GLY A 24 14.78 -17.78 0.42
N ALA A 25 15.60 -17.12 -0.41
CA ALA A 25 16.67 -16.30 0.06
C ALA A 25 16.09 -15.21 0.96
N GLU A 26 16.72 -14.97 2.09
CA GLU A 26 16.39 -13.84 2.94
C GLU A 26 16.38 -12.58 2.08
N THR A 27 15.22 -11.90 2.00
CA THR A 27 15.10 -10.71 1.18
C THR A 27 15.39 -9.46 1.99
N GLU A 28 16.22 -8.57 1.44
CA GLU A 28 16.41 -7.21 1.93
C GLU A 28 15.39 -6.22 1.33
N ARG A 29 14.48 -6.70 0.49
CA ARG A 29 13.43 -5.90 -0.15
C ARG A 29 12.28 -5.65 0.82
N ARG A 30 11.67 -4.47 0.70
CA ARG A 30 10.59 -4.00 1.58
C ARG A 30 9.41 -3.52 0.77
N PHE A 31 8.22 -3.84 1.24
CA PHE A 31 6.97 -3.38 0.66
C PHE A 31 6.12 -2.70 1.73
N VAL A 32 5.69 -1.47 1.46
CA VAL A 32 4.82 -0.69 2.33
C VAL A 32 3.53 -0.39 1.58
N PHE A 33 2.39 -0.72 2.17
CA PHE A 33 1.10 -0.31 1.68
C PHE A 33 0.57 0.85 2.53
N ILE A 34 0.29 1.99 1.89
CA ILE A 34 -0.36 3.14 2.52
C ILE A 34 -1.77 3.23 1.98
N ILE A 35 -2.76 2.96 2.84
CA ILE A 35 -4.16 3.12 2.48
C ILE A 35 -4.64 4.54 2.81
N GLN A 36 -5.34 5.16 1.85
CA GLN A 36 -6.02 6.45 2.00
C GLN A 36 -7.51 6.19 2.25
N ARG A 37 -7.90 5.98 3.53
CA ARG A 37 -9.28 5.65 3.91
C ARG A 37 -10.22 6.84 3.76
N GLY A 38 -11.24 6.68 2.95
CA GLY A 38 -12.28 7.68 2.69
C GLY A 38 -12.32 8.13 1.23
N ALA A 39 -11.94 7.27 0.29
CA ALA A 39 -12.09 7.53 -1.14
C ALA A 39 -11.34 8.81 -1.58
N ALA A 40 -10.02 8.78 -1.49
CA ALA A 40 -9.17 9.91 -1.90
C ALA A 40 -9.44 10.33 -3.35
N ASP A 41 -9.58 11.64 -3.58
CA ASP A 41 -9.89 12.19 -4.90
C ASP A 41 -8.68 12.14 -5.84
N GLY A 42 -8.71 11.21 -6.80
CA GLY A 42 -7.66 11.02 -7.78
C GLY A 42 -7.47 12.23 -8.70
N LEU A 43 -8.55 12.91 -9.09
CA LEU A 43 -8.50 14.11 -9.93
C LEU A 43 -7.96 15.35 -9.21
N HIS A 44 -8.00 15.34 -7.87
CA HIS A 44 -7.39 16.39 -7.04
C HIS A 44 -5.92 16.09 -6.73
N THR A 45 -5.55 14.82 -6.74
CA THR A 45 -4.19 14.32 -6.45
C THR A 45 -3.29 14.36 -7.69
N LEU A 46 -3.73 13.76 -8.78
CA LEU A 46 -3.08 13.71 -10.10
C LEU A 46 -4.00 14.38 -11.11
N ILE A 47 -3.70 15.62 -11.40
CA ILE A 47 -4.56 16.59 -12.10
C ILE A 47 -4.40 16.42 -13.61
N PRO A 48 -5.45 16.06 -14.38
CA PRO A 48 -5.40 16.03 -15.82
C PRO A 48 -5.60 17.44 -16.40
N TYR A 49 -4.66 18.35 -16.16
CA TYR A 49 -4.80 19.77 -16.45
C TYR A 49 -4.99 20.09 -17.93
N ALA A 50 -4.57 19.19 -18.82
CA ALA A 50 -4.75 19.36 -20.25
C ALA A 50 -6.11 18.84 -20.77
N ASP A 51 -6.90 18.15 -19.92
CA ASP A 51 -8.24 17.72 -20.30
C ASP A 51 -9.18 18.95 -20.35
N PRO A 52 -9.81 19.23 -21.53
CA PRO A 52 -10.59 20.46 -21.70
C PRO A 52 -11.86 20.51 -20.83
N ALA A 53 -12.33 19.38 -20.32
CA ALA A 53 -13.49 19.32 -19.43
C ALA A 53 -13.12 19.50 -17.94
N TYR A 54 -11.84 19.33 -17.57
CA TYR A 54 -11.40 19.33 -16.18
C TYR A 54 -11.84 20.58 -15.42
N ALA A 55 -11.44 21.75 -15.86
CA ALA A 55 -11.74 23.00 -15.14
C ALA A 55 -13.23 23.24 -14.99
N ARG A 56 -14.02 22.98 -16.04
CA ARG A 56 -15.48 23.16 -16.03
C ARG A 56 -16.17 22.20 -15.05
N LEU A 57 -15.77 20.94 -15.02
CA LEU A 57 -16.39 19.92 -14.16
C LEU A 57 -15.98 20.09 -12.69
N ARG A 58 -14.74 20.48 -12.44
CA ARG A 58 -14.23 20.69 -11.09
C ARG A 58 -14.66 22.04 -10.49
N GLY A 59 -15.04 23.02 -11.32
CA GLY A 59 -15.47 24.35 -10.85
C GLY A 59 -14.49 24.96 -9.86
N ALA A 60 -14.97 25.31 -8.66
CA ALA A 60 -14.14 25.90 -7.59
C ALA A 60 -13.06 24.94 -7.03
N LEU A 61 -13.16 23.64 -7.30
CA LEU A 61 -12.15 22.64 -6.91
C LEU A 61 -11.04 22.49 -7.97
N ALA A 62 -11.17 23.11 -9.13
CA ALA A 62 -10.11 23.08 -10.14
C ALA A 62 -8.83 23.72 -9.58
N ILE A 63 -7.71 23.06 -9.80
CA ILE A 63 -6.38 23.60 -9.51
C ILE A 63 -5.88 24.32 -10.75
N ASP A 64 -5.41 25.56 -10.57
CA ASP A 64 -4.80 26.31 -11.67
C ASP A 64 -3.54 25.58 -12.16
N PRO A 65 -3.41 25.32 -13.48
CA PRO A 65 -2.19 24.72 -14.04
C PRO A 65 -0.90 25.51 -13.74
N ALA A 66 -1.00 26.81 -13.39
CA ALA A 66 0.14 27.60 -12.97
C ALA A 66 0.60 27.29 -11.53
N GLU A 67 -0.31 26.82 -10.65
CA GLU A 67 -0.02 26.38 -9.29
C GLU A 67 0.38 24.91 -9.21
N ALA A 68 -0.08 24.09 -10.16
CA ALA A 68 0.11 22.65 -10.17
C ALA A 68 1.56 22.26 -10.50
N LEU A 69 2.04 21.14 -9.93
CA LEU A 69 3.37 20.59 -10.18
C LEU A 69 3.34 19.74 -11.47
N LYS A 70 3.58 20.36 -12.62
CA LYS A 70 3.53 19.70 -13.93
C LYS A 70 4.53 18.56 -14.02
N LEU A 71 4.07 17.41 -14.49
CA LEU A 71 4.86 16.18 -14.67
C LEU A 71 5.13 15.89 -16.14
N ASP A 72 4.12 16.04 -16.98
CA ASP A 72 4.19 15.88 -18.43
C ASP A 72 3.23 16.87 -19.14
N GLY A 73 2.91 16.60 -20.42
CA GLY A 73 2.00 17.45 -21.21
C GLY A 73 0.53 17.31 -20.83
N THR A 74 0.15 16.35 -19.99
CA THR A 74 -1.26 16.01 -19.66
C THR A 74 -1.54 16.15 -18.17
N PHE A 75 -0.63 15.72 -17.32
CA PHE A 75 -0.85 15.57 -15.89
C PHE A 75 0.08 16.44 -15.04
N ALA A 76 -0.44 16.83 -13.89
CA ALA A 76 0.30 17.51 -12.84
C ALA A 76 -0.07 16.93 -11.46
N LEU A 77 0.82 17.03 -10.49
CA LEU A 77 0.49 16.76 -9.09
C LEU A 77 -0.08 18.00 -8.41
N HIS A 78 -0.88 17.74 -7.36
CA HIS A 78 -1.34 18.80 -6.46
C HIS A 78 -0.15 19.57 -5.87
N PRO A 79 -0.24 20.89 -5.67
CA PRO A 79 0.87 21.72 -5.14
C PRO A 79 1.47 21.24 -3.82
N SER A 80 0.69 20.55 -2.98
CA SER A 80 1.15 19.98 -1.70
C SER A 80 2.06 18.77 -1.80
N LEU A 81 2.28 18.19 -2.98
CA LEU A 81 3.04 16.94 -3.17
C LEU A 81 4.46 17.22 -3.71
N THR A 82 5.15 18.18 -3.11
CA THR A 82 6.47 18.65 -3.59
C THR A 82 7.54 17.56 -3.50
N GLY A 83 7.61 16.84 -2.38
CA GLY A 83 8.55 15.74 -2.19
C GLY A 83 8.29 14.58 -3.15
N ILE A 84 7.02 14.21 -3.36
CA ILE A 84 6.64 13.18 -4.33
C ILE A 84 6.95 13.62 -5.77
N ALA A 85 6.77 14.90 -6.11
CA ALA A 85 7.16 15.43 -7.41
C ALA A 85 8.68 15.34 -7.64
N ASP A 86 9.48 15.59 -6.61
CA ASP A 86 10.93 15.45 -6.69
C ASP A 86 11.36 13.98 -6.81
N LEU A 87 10.69 13.05 -6.11
CA LEU A 87 10.88 11.61 -6.30
C LEU A 87 10.49 11.16 -7.72
N TYR A 88 9.42 11.73 -8.29
CA TYR A 88 9.06 11.46 -9.69
C TYR A 88 10.18 11.90 -10.66
N LYS A 89 10.70 13.12 -10.52
CA LYS A 89 11.80 13.63 -11.33
C LYS A 89 13.09 12.80 -11.17
N ALA A 90 13.33 12.29 -9.96
CA ALA A 90 14.45 11.39 -9.66
C ALA A 90 14.23 9.95 -10.17
N GLY A 91 13.11 9.65 -10.82
CA GLY A 91 12.79 8.31 -11.31
C GLY A 91 12.51 7.30 -10.18
N GLN A 92 12.03 7.79 -9.02
CA GLN A 92 11.70 6.99 -7.84
C GLN A 92 10.20 7.00 -7.50
N ALA A 93 9.36 7.58 -8.35
CA ALA A 93 7.91 7.49 -8.27
C ALA A 93 7.30 7.24 -9.64
N SER A 94 6.30 6.37 -9.71
CA SER A 94 5.38 6.17 -10.83
C SER A 94 3.97 6.46 -10.36
N LEU A 95 3.19 7.13 -11.19
CA LEU A 95 1.82 7.51 -10.87
C LEU A 95 0.87 6.78 -11.81
N PHE A 96 -0.26 6.38 -11.26
CA PHE A 96 -1.28 5.62 -11.96
C PHE A 96 -2.61 6.37 -11.86
N HIS A 97 -3.30 6.52 -12.99
CA HIS A 97 -4.62 7.17 -13.00
C HIS A 97 -5.70 6.22 -13.49
N ALA A 98 -6.95 6.58 -13.24
CA ALA A 98 -8.13 5.77 -13.58
C ALA A 98 -8.08 4.35 -13.01
N VAL A 99 -7.56 4.20 -11.80
CA VAL A 99 -7.39 2.94 -11.08
C VAL A 99 -8.63 2.67 -10.23
N ALA A 100 -9.14 1.44 -10.24
CA ALA A 100 -10.23 1.03 -9.36
C ALA A 100 -10.11 -0.43 -8.91
N SER A 101 -10.63 -0.73 -7.70
CA SER A 101 -10.93 -2.10 -7.26
C SER A 101 -12.09 -2.69 -8.09
N PRO A 102 -12.41 -3.98 -7.99
CA PRO A 102 -13.58 -4.55 -8.66
C PRO A 102 -14.93 -4.07 -8.07
N TYR A 103 -14.95 -3.52 -6.86
CA TYR A 103 -16.15 -3.06 -6.16
C TYR A 103 -16.75 -1.78 -6.78
N ARG A 104 -18.10 -1.68 -6.86
CA ARG A 104 -18.79 -0.58 -7.55
C ARG A 104 -19.90 0.13 -6.75
N ASP A 105 -20.28 -0.40 -5.56
CA ASP A 105 -21.47 0.11 -4.82
C ASP A 105 -21.15 1.32 -3.93
N ARG A 106 -19.91 1.78 -3.89
CA ARG A 106 -19.49 3.04 -3.25
C ARG A 106 -19.74 3.11 -1.73
N SER A 107 -19.76 1.95 -1.04
CA SER A 107 -19.78 1.83 0.42
C SER A 107 -18.35 1.70 0.94
N HIS A 108 -17.91 2.58 1.84
CA HIS A 108 -16.56 2.52 2.39
C HIS A 108 -16.26 1.20 3.08
N PHE A 109 -17.18 0.69 3.91
CA PHE A 109 -16.96 -0.55 4.64
C PHE A 109 -16.75 -1.73 3.70
N ASP A 110 -17.60 -1.85 2.70
CA ASP A 110 -17.57 -2.94 1.76
C ASP A 110 -16.37 -2.83 0.81
N ALA A 111 -16.11 -1.62 0.31
CA ALA A 111 -14.97 -1.37 -0.57
C ALA A 111 -13.61 -1.58 0.13
N GLN A 112 -13.49 -1.17 1.40
CA GLN A 112 -12.31 -1.45 2.21
C GLN A 112 -12.15 -2.94 2.48
N ASN A 113 -13.26 -3.65 2.73
CA ASN A 113 -13.22 -5.11 2.85
C ASN A 113 -12.68 -5.76 1.57
N VAL A 114 -13.23 -5.41 0.41
CA VAL A 114 -12.76 -5.92 -0.90
C VAL A 114 -11.29 -5.55 -1.15
N LEU A 115 -10.90 -4.29 -0.91
CA LEU A 115 -9.53 -3.84 -1.09
C LEU A 115 -8.55 -4.60 -0.19
N GLU A 116 -8.90 -4.85 1.06
CA GLU A 116 -8.02 -5.46 2.04
C GLU A 116 -7.99 -6.99 1.97
N THR A 117 -9.09 -7.61 1.55
CA THR A 117 -9.13 -9.07 1.35
C THR A 117 -8.69 -9.51 -0.03
N GLY A 118 -8.79 -8.64 -1.04
CA GLY A 118 -8.53 -9.00 -2.43
C GLY A 118 -9.65 -9.84 -3.05
N GLY A 119 -10.85 -9.87 -2.43
CA GLY A 119 -12.06 -10.47 -2.98
C GLY A 119 -12.72 -9.61 -4.05
N LYS A 120 -13.77 -10.13 -4.69
CA LYS A 120 -14.62 -9.38 -5.63
C LYS A 120 -15.85 -8.77 -4.97
N ALA A 121 -16.35 -9.43 -3.93
CA ALA A 121 -17.49 -8.99 -3.16
C ALA A 121 -17.11 -8.88 -1.68
N PRO A 122 -17.81 -8.03 -0.91
CA PRO A 122 -17.57 -7.89 0.51
C PRO A 122 -17.78 -9.21 1.27
N PHE A 123 -16.86 -9.50 2.19
CA PHE A 123 -16.91 -10.63 3.12
C PHE A 123 -16.78 -12.04 2.50
N ASP A 124 -16.52 -12.15 1.21
CA ASP A 124 -16.25 -13.45 0.54
C ASP A 124 -14.97 -14.09 1.06
N ILE A 125 -13.93 -13.28 1.22
CA ILE A 125 -12.61 -13.71 1.73
C ILE A 125 -12.45 -13.20 3.16
N LYS A 126 -11.94 -14.06 4.07
CA LYS A 126 -11.83 -13.76 5.51
C LYS A 126 -10.44 -13.27 5.93
N ASP A 127 -9.41 -13.58 5.15
CA ASP A 127 -8.04 -13.17 5.39
C ASP A 127 -7.59 -12.07 4.42
N GLY A 128 -6.55 -11.36 4.79
CA GLY A 128 -6.03 -10.22 4.04
C GLY A 128 -4.97 -10.62 3.02
N TRP A 129 -4.92 -9.91 1.89
CA TRP A 129 -3.93 -10.20 0.85
C TRP A 129 -2.48 -9.95 1.32
N MET A 130 -2.23 -8.99 2.23
CA MET A 130 -0.89 -8.77 2.78
C MET A 130 -0.44 -9.89 3.71
N ASN A 131 -1.37 -10.53 4.42
CA ASN A 131 -1.07 -11.72 5.21
C ASN A 131 -0.71 -12.90 4.31
N ARG A 132 -1.45 -13.09 3.20
CA ARG A 132 -1.10 -14.10 2.19
C ARG A 132 0.25 -13.80 1.53
N LEU A 133 0.57 -12.53 1.25
CA LEU A 133 1.88 -12.12 0.75
C LEU A 133 3.00 -12.49 1.73
N ALA A 134 2.80 -12.22 3.03
CA ALA A 134 3.76 -12.63 4.06
C ALA A 134 3.98 -14.14 4.08
N GLY A 135 2.93 -14.93 3.84
CA GLY A 135 3.02 -16.39 3.71
C GLY A 135 3.79 -16.89 2.47
N MET A 136 3.97 -16.06 1.44
CA MET A 136 4.77 -16.38 0.25
C MET A 136 6.27 -16.14 0.46
N LEU A 137 6.64 -15.38 1.48
CA LEU A 137 8.04 -15.09 1.79
C LEU A 137 8.65 -16.18 2.66
N PRO A 138 10.00 -16.31 2.68
CA PRO A 138 10.69 -17.19 3.60
C PRO A 138 10.31 -16.90 5.04
N ARG A 139 10.01 -17.94 5.82
CA ARG A 139 9.53 -17.77 7.20
C ARG A 139 10.59 -17.10 8.08
N ARG A 140 10.25 -15.93 8.58
CA ARG A 140 10.93 -15.24 9.69
C ARG A 140 9.89 -14.89 10.76
N SER A 141 10.29 -14.73 11.99
CA SER A 141 9.45 -14.07 12.99
C SER A 141 9.28 -12.59 12.59
N ASN A 142 8.06 -12.04 12.72
CA ASN A 142 7.73 -10.64 12.45
C ASN A 142 7.93 -10.19 10.99
N GLN A 143 7.43 -10.95 10.02
CA GLN A 143 7.52 -10.60 8.60
C GLN A 143 6.75 -9.35 8.20
N ALA A 144 5.68 -9.04 8.94
CA ALA A 144 4.79 -7.93 8.65
C ALA A 144 4.42 -7.13 9.90
N ILE A 145 4.14 -5.84 9.72
CA ILE A 145 3.71 -4.92 10.78
C ILE A 145 2.61 -3.98 10.30
N ALA A 146 1.63 -3.70 11.16
CA ALA A 146 0.66 -2.64 10.99
C ALA A 146 1.06 -1.40 11.80
N PHE A 147 1.00 -0.22 11.20
CA PHE A 147 1.05 1.06 11.90
C PHE A 147 -0.38 1.58 12.05
N ALA A 148 -1.12 0.97 12.96
CA ALA A 148 -2.53 1.23 13.22
C ALA A 148 -2.90 0.80 14.65
N PRO A 149 -3.94 1.41 15.28
CA PRO A 149 -4.39 1.04 16.62
C PRO A 149 -4.93 -0.39 16.72
N THR A 150 -5.49 -0.90 15.63
CA THR A 150 -6.00 -2.28 15.51
C THR A 150 -5.41 -2.92 14.27
N LEU A 151 -5.29 -4.26 14.28
CA LEU A 151 -4.76 -4.98 13.11
C LEU A 151 -5.72 -4.86 11.92
N PRO A 152 -5.31 -4.17 10.82
CA PRO A 152 -6.11 -4.03 9.61
C PRO A 152 -6.45 -5.38 8.98
N LEU A 153 -7.58 -5.46 8.28
CA LEU A 153 -8.02 -6.70 7.65
C LEU A 153 -7.00 -7.23 6.63
N ALA A 154 -6.33 -6.35 5.90
CA ALA A 154 -5.29 -6.72 4.93
C ALA A 154 -4.17 -7.59 5.54
N LEU A 155 -3.91 -7.44 6.84
CA LEU A 155 -2.86 -8.17 7.57
C LEU A 155 -3.39 -9.31 8.44
N ARG A 156 -4.71 -9.55 8.50
CA ARG A 156 -5.29 -10.68 9.25
C ARG A 156 -5.17 -11.98 8.45
N GLY A 157 -4.83 -13.06 9.13
CA GLY A 157 -4.72 -14.38 8.49
C GLY A 157 -3.88 -15.36 9.30
N ALA A 158 -3.31 -16.35 8.63
CA ALA A 158 -2.55 -17.43 9.25
C ALA A 158 -1.13 -17.05 9.71
N ILE A 159 -0.60 -15.93 9.22
CA ILE A 159 0.74 -15.44 9.59
C ILE A 159 0.59 -14.44 10.73
N ASP A 160 1.37 -14.62 11.80
CA ASP A 160 1.43 -13.68 12.91
C ASP A 160 2.01 -12.34 12.48
N VAL A 161 1.31 -11.26 12.79
CA VAL A 161 1.66 -9.89 12.39
C VAL A 161 1.70 -9.00 13.63
N ALA A 162 2.76 -8.21 13.75
CA ALA A 162 2.86 -7.19 14.78
C ALA A 162 1.99 -5.97 14.45
N SER A 163 1.54 -5.24 15.47
CA SER A 163 0.97 -3.91 15.30
C SER A 163 1.68 -2.91 16.19
N TYR A 164 1.81 -1.69 15.70
CA TYR A 164 2.33 -0.56 16.46
C TYR A 164 1.36 0.62 16.33
N ALA A 165 1.00 1.19 17.47
CA ALA A 165 0.31 2.48 17.52
C ALA A 165 1.01 3.38 18.54
N PRO A 166 1.17 4.67 18.25
CA PRO A 166 1.64 5.61 19.24
C PRO A 166 0.72 5.58 20.46
N SER A 167 1.29 5.45 21.65
CA SER A 167 0.55 5.50 22.90
C SER A 167 0.78 6.85 23.59
N GLY A 168 -0.32 7.55 23.93
CA GLY A 168 -0.26 8.73 24.82
C GLY A 168 -0.14 8.38 26.30
N LEU A 169 -0.08 7.09 26.64
CA LEU A 169 0.10 6.65 28.01
C LEU A 169 1.55 6.89 28.46
N PRO A 170 1.77 7.22 29.76
CA PRO A 170 3.11 7.30 30.32
C PRO A 170 3.87 5.99 30.09
N HIS A 171 5.15 6.08 29.76
CA HIS A 171 6.00 4.88 29.69
C HIS A 171 5.99 4.18 31.03
N ALA A 172 5.65 2.89 31.01
CA ALA A 172 5.79 2.04 32.17
C ALA A 172 7.29 1.92 32.55
N ASN A 173 7.61 2.01 33.83
CA ASN A 173 8.96 1.81 34.26
C ASN A 173 9.33 0.31 34.15
N ASP A 174 10.64 0.01 34.10
CA ASP A 174 11.14 -1.35 33.89
C ASP A 174 10.65 -2.32 34.97
N ASP A 175 10.48 -1.85 36.23
CA ASP A 175 9.97 -2.67 37.32
C ASP A 175 8.52 -3.12 37.06
N LEU A 176 7.67 -2.22 36.56
CA LEU A 176 6.30 -2.57 36.18
C LEU A 176 6.27 -3.57 35.01
N LEU A 177 7.11 -3.35 33.99
CA LEU A 177 7.22 -4.25 32.85
C LEU A 177 7.64 -5.66 33.25
N LEU A 178 8.62 -5.78 34.17
CA LEU A 178 9.07 -7.05 34.75
C LEU A 178 7.98 -7.74 35.58
N ARG A 179 7.19 -6.98 36.35
CA ARG A 179 6.07 -7.54 37.13
C ARG A 179 4.98 -8.08 36.20
N VAL A 180 4.63 -7.37 35.15
CA VAL A 180 3.65 -7.83 34.15
C VAL A 180 4.15 -9.08 33.42
N GLN A 181 5.44 -9.12 33.07
CA GLN A 181 6.06 -10.29 32.46
C GLN A 181 5.91 -11.53 33.38
N LYS A 182 6.22 -11.39 34.66
CA LYS A 182 6.06 -12.48 35.64
C LYS A 182 4.62 -12.96 35.79
N LEU A 183 3.63 -12.05 35.71
CA LEU A 183 2.22 -12.41 35.75
C LEU A 183 1.80 -13.27 34.54
N TYR A 184 2.46 -13.08 33.40
CA TYR A 184 2.13 -13.80 32.16
C TYR A 184 2.96 -15.07 31.95
N GLU A 185 3.99 -15.34 32.76
CA GLU A 185 4.87 -16.52 32.64
C GLU A 185 4.10 -17.86 32.63
N GLY A 186 2.97 -17.94 33.35
CA GLY A 186 2.12 -19.14 33.39
C GLY A 186 1.17 -19.33 32.20
N ASP A 187 1.05 -18.34 31.31
CA ASP A 187 0.15 -18.36 30.15
C ASP A 187 0.94 -18.19 28.86
N ALA A 188 1.06 -19.27 28.09
CA ALA A 188 1.86 -19.27 26.86
C ALA A 188 1.39 -18.25 25.81
N GLN A 189 0.07 -17.98 25.74
CA GLN A 189 -0.50 -17.02 24.80
C GLN A 189 -0.18 -15.58 25.24
N LEU A 190 -0.43 -15.24 26.51
CA LEU A 190 -0.15 -13.91 27.06
C LEU A 190 1.35 -13.62 27.09
N SER A 191 2.17 -14.57 27.44
CA SER A 191 3.63 -14.46 27.45
C SER A 191 4.18 -14.19 26.03
N GLY A 192 3.65 -14.87 25.00
CA GLY A 192 3.99 -14.64 23.61
C GLY A 192 3.61 -13.24 23.11
N LEU A 193 2.39 -12.80 23.40
CA LEU A 193 1.90 -11.46 23.07
C LEU A 193 2.71 -10.36 23.77
N TRP A 194 3.03 -10.55 25.06
CA TRP A 194 3.83 -9.63 25.84
C TRP A 194 5.25 -9.49 25.30
N SER A 195 5.90 -10.61 24.98
CA SER A 195 7.22 -10.61 24.34
C SER A 195 7.23 -9.85 23.02
N THR A 196 6.19 -10.03 22.21
CA THR A 196 6.03 -9.32 20.93
C THR A 196 5.84 -7.81 21.14
N ALA A 197 5.03 -7.42 22.13
CA ALA A 197 4.80 -6.01 22.47
C ALA A 197 6.09 -5.32 22.96
N LEU A 198 6.88 -5.97 23.83
CA LEU A 198 8.17 -5.44 24.30
C LEU A 198 9.18 -5.29 23.15
N LYS A 199 9.25 -6.26 22.24
CA LYS A 199 10.09 -6.16 21.04
C LYS A 199 9.68 -4.98 20.16
N ALA A 200 8.38 -4.81 19.92
CA ALA A 200 7.86 -3.69 19.14
C ALA A 200 8.19 -2.34 19.82
N GLN A 201 8.03 -2.23 21.14
CA GLN A 201 8.40 -1.03 21.89
C GLN A 201 9.92 -0.74 21.79
N GLY A 202 10.76 -1.75 21.93
CA GLY A 202 12.21 -1.60 21.75
C GLY A 202 12.62 -1.19 20.34
N MET A 203 11.92 -1.68 19.31
CA MET A 203 12.15 -1.28 17.91
C MET A 203 11.72 0.17 17.62
N ALA A 204 10.66 0.66 18.26
CA ALA A 204 10.22 2.04 18.10
C ALA A 204 11.23 3.05 18.67
N GLY A 205 12.07 2.64 19.65
CA GLY A 205 13.16 3.45 20.22
C GLY A 205 12.70 4.79 20.78
N ALA A 206 13.61 5.75 20.87
CA ALA A 206 13.35 7.11 21.36
C ALA A 206 12.34 7.91 20.49
N ALA A 207 12.12 7.52 19.24
CA ALA A 207 11.14 8.15 18.36
C ALA A 207 9.69 7.92 18.81
N ALA A 208 9.44 6.86 19.61
CA ALA A 208 8.12 6.56 20.17
C ALA A 208 7.80 7.38 21.44
N GLY A 209 8.75 8.12 22.01
CA GLY A 209 8.65 8.79 23.29
C GLY A 209 8.02 10.19 23.29
N GLY A 210 7.49 10.68 22.17
CA GLY A 210 6.81 11.99 22.09
C GLY A 210 5.47 12.01 22.85
N LYS A 211 5.29 12.98 23.73
CA LYS A 211 3.97 13.27 24.31
C LYS A 211 3.09 13.91 23.26
N GLY A 212 2.12 13.19 22.71
CA GLY A 212 1.14 13.72 21.78
C GLY A 212 0.94 12.85 20.52
N GLN A 213 0.08 13.31 19.65
CA GLN A 213 -0.14 12.68 18.34
C GLN A 213 1.12 12.90 17.47
N GLN A 214 1.73 11.81 17.00
CA GLN A 214 2.89 11.87 16.11
C GLN A 214 2.52 12.60 14.81
N SER A 215 3.39 13.49 14.36
CA SER A 215 3.26 14.08 13.03
C SER A 215 3.44 13.01 11.96
N PRO A 216 2.89 13.19 10.74
CA PRO A 216 3.07 12.24 9.66
C PRO A 216 4.54 11.93 9.34
N ALA A 217 5.43 12.93 9.41
CA ALA A 217 6.86 12.73 9.21
C ALA A 217 7.49 11.86 10.33
N GLU A 218 7.09 12.07 11.58
CA GLU A 218 7.56 11.24 12.71
C GLU A 218 7.06 9.81 12.59
N LEU A 219 5.79 9.60 12.23
CA LEU A 219 5.26 8.27 11.94
C LEU A 219 6.07 7.58 10.84
N GLY A 220 6.42 8.31 9.76
CA GLY A 220 7.28 7.79 8.70
C GLY A 220 8.65 7.36 9.20
N LYS A 221 9.29 8.16 10.06
CA LYS A 221 10.58 7.84 10.66
C LYS A 221 10.50 6.63 11.59
N VAL A 222 9.44 6.52 12.39
CA VAL A 222 9.20 5.36 13.26
C VAL A 222 9.03 4.10 12.42
N ALA A 223 8.18 4.14 11.39
CA ALA A 223 7.97 3.01 10.50
C ALA A 223 9.28 2.58 9.81
N ALA A 224 10.07 3.56 9.36
CA ALA A 224 11.39 3.30 8.81
C ALA A 224 12.34 2.64 9.80
N GLY A 225 12.30 3.04 11.08
CA GLY A 225 13.10 2.44 12.15
C GLY A 225 12.84 0.94 12.34
N PHE A 226 11.58 0.49 12.17
CA PHE A 226 11.25 -0.93 12.15
C PHE A 226 11.75 -1.62 10.87
N LEU A 227 11.51 -1.00 9.72
CA LEU A 227 11.80 -1.59 8.42
C LEU A 227 13.29 -1.65 8.08
N ALA A 228 14.10 -0.71 8.55
CA ALA A 228 15.52 -0.62 8.24
C ALA A 228 16.36 -1.71 8.93
N ARG A 229 15.86 -2.29 10.02
CA ARG A 229 16.58 -3.31 10.77
C ARG A 229 16.79 -4.60 9.97
N ALA A 230 17.91 -5.26 10.17
CA ALA A 230 18.18 -6.57 9.57
C ALA A 230 17.17 -7.65 10.00
N ASP A 231 16.75 -7.62 11.27
CA ASP A 231 15.74 -8.50 11.87
C ASP A 231 14.31 -7.92 11.81
N GLY A 232 14.11 -6.77 11.18
CA GLY A 232 12.83 -6.07 11.08
C GLY A 232 11.89 -6.65 10.03
N PRO A 233 10.62 -6.19 10.05
CA PRO A 233 9.62 -6.62 9.08
C PRO A 233 9.98 -6.20 7.64
N ARG A 234 9.49 -6.97 6.67
CA ARG A 234 9.66 -6.68 5.24
C ARG A 234 8.38 -6.16 4.59
N ILE A 235 7.26 -6.31 5.28
CA ILE A 235 5.96 -5.84 4.85
C ILE A 235 5.41 -4.90 5.92
N ALA A 236 4.90 -3.74 5.52
CA ALA A 236 4.24 -2.81 6.43
C ALA A 236 2.95 -2.26 5.83
N MET A 237 1.98 -1.97 6.69
CA MET A 237 0.77 -1.22 6.35
C MET A 237 0.66 0.02 7.22
N ILE A 238 0.37 1.15 6.60
CA ILE A 238 0.11 2.43 7.27
C ILE A 238 -1.27 2.91 6.85
N GLU A 239 -2.09 3.31 7.83
CA GLU A 239 -3.41 3.88 7.56
C GLU A 239 -3.37 5.40 7.61
N THR A 240 -3.96 6.04 6.61
CA THR A 240 -4.22 7.49 6.60
C THR A 240 -5.72 7.71 6.44
N ASN A 241 -6.29 8.64 7.22
CA ASN A 241 -7.72 8.89 7.31
C ASN A 241 -8.08 10.31 6.89
N GLY A 242 -9.37 10.60 6.75
CA GLY A 242 -9.86 11.94 6.48
C GLY A 242 -9.97 12.31 4.99
N TRP A 243 -9.94 11.30 4.10
CA TRP A 243 -10.05 11.50 2.66
C TRP A 243 -11.48 11.63 2.15
N ASP A 244 -12.49 11.36 3.00
CA ASP A 244 -13.91 11.52 2.67
C ASP A 244 -14.32 13.00 2.70
N THR A 245 -14.16 13.67 1.57
CA THR A 245 -14.23 15.13 1.43
C THR A 245 -15.50 15.58 0.71
N HIS A 246 -16.68 15.34 1.32
CA HIS A 246 -17.96 15.80 0.79
C HIS A 246 -18.14 17.31 0.84
N SER A 247 -17.39 18.03 1.69
CA SER A 247 -17.43 19.49 1.83
C SER A 247 -16.06 20.07 2.11
N ALA A 248 -15.87 21.35 1.78
CA ALA A 248 -14.61 22.08 1.99
C ALA A 248 -13.37 21.32 1.51
N GLN A 249 -13.49 20.61 0.40
CA GLN A 249 -12.49 19.66 -0.09
C GLN A 249 -11.14 20.32 -0.37
N LYS A 250 -11.11 21.52 -0.96
CA LYS A 250 -9.86 22.18 -1.36
C LYS A 250 -8.85 22.27 -0.20
N GLY A 251 -9.27 22.76 0.97
CA GLY A 251 -8.40 22.85 2.15
C GLY A 251 -8.10 21.51 2.79
N ARG A 252 -9.11 20.63 2.88
CA ARG A 252 -8.94 19.29 3.47
C ARG A 252 -7.98 18.44 2.66
N MET A 253 -8.11 18.42 1.33
CA MET A 253 -7.20 17.68 0.46
C MET A 253 -5.78 18.23 0.51
N ALA A 254 -5.61 19.56 0.51
CA ALA A 254 -4.29 20.18 0.65
C ALA A 254 -3.60 19.71 1.95
N THR A 255 -4.32 19.67 3.07
CA THR A 255 -3.80 19.16 4.35
C THR A 255 -3.45 17.68 4.27
N GLN A 256 -4.34 16.84 3.74
CA GLN A 256 -4.11 15.38 3.66
C GLN A 256 -2.95 15.03 2.70
N LEU A 257 -2.84 15.73 1.58
CA LEU A 257 -1.75 15.54 0.63
C LEU A 257 -0.41 16.02 1.22
N THR A 258 -0.39 17.13 1.95
CA THR A 258 0.80 17.57 2.71
C THR A 258 1.21 16.51 3.75
N ASN A 259 0.25 15.93 4.46
CA ASN A 259 0.50 14.88 5.43
C ASN A 259 1.06 13.62 4.78
N LEU A 260 0.55 13.23 3.62
CA LEU A 260 1.07 12.11 2.84
C LEU A 260 2.50 12.37 2.36
N ASP A 261 2.79 13.55 1.83
CA ASP A 261 4.12 13.97 1.37
C ASP A 261 5.14 13.92 2.52
N ASN A 262 4.76 14.45 3.68
CA ASN A 262 5.57 14.41 4.90
C ASN A 262 5.80 12.98 5.42
N LEU A 263 4.79 12.10 5.37
CA LEU A 263 4.90 10.69 5.75
C LEU A 263 5.93 9.97 4.84
N ILE A 264 5.84 10.17 3.53
CA ILE A 264 6.78 9.61 2.55
C ILE A 264 8.20 10.15 2.79
N SER A 265 8.34 11.44 3.02
CA SER A 265 9.62 12.08 3.34
C SER A 265 10.24 11.49 4.63
N GLY A 266 9.42 11.29 5.66
CA GLY A 266 9.85 10.64 6.91
C GLY A 266 10.32 9.21 6.70
N LEU A 267 9.58 8.43 5.90
CA LEU A 267 9.97 7.06 5.51
C LEU A 267 11.30 7.07 4.76
N GLN A 268 11.46 7.94 3.74
CA GLN A 268 12.69 8.03 2.96
C GLN A 268 13.91 8.36 3.82
N GLN A 269 13.78 9.39 4.66
CA GLN A 269 14.86 9.82 5.56
C GLN A 269 15.25 8.73 6.56
N GLY A 270 14.27 8.09 7.18
CA GLY A 270 14.51 7.08 8.20
C GLY A 270 15.03 5.74 7.66
N LEU A 271 14.70 5.38 6.43
CA LEU A 271 15.18 4.15 5.78
C LEU A 271 16.65 4.24 5.35
N GLY A 272 17.16 5.43 5.06
CA GLY A 272 18.56 5.57 4.60
C GLY A 272 18.86 4.66 3.41
N ASP A 273 19.89 3.84 3.51
CA ASP A 273 20.29 2.90 2.45
C ASP A 273 19.22 1.85 2.10
N ALA A 274 18.37 1.48 3.07
CA ALA A 274 17.28 0.54 2.83
C ALA A 274 16.22 1.10 1.86
N TRP A 275 16.16 2.42 1.66
CA TRP A 275 15.30 3.06 0.69
C TRP A 275 15.48 2.50 -0.73
N ARG A 276 16.71 2.16 -1.11
CA ARG A 276 17.03 1.61 -2.44
C ARG A 276 16.30 0.30 -2.75
N GLN A 277 15.89 -0.43 -1.71
CA GLN A 277 15.20 -1.71 -1.83
C GLN A 277 13.76 -1.64 -1.30
N THR A 278 13.24 -0.44 -1.17
CA THR A 278 11.87 -0.20 -0.66
C THR A 278 10.94 0.20 -1.78
N THR A 279 9.75 -0.37 -1.74
CA THR A 279 8.61 -0.07 -2.59
C THR A 279 7.43 0.30 -1.71
N ILE A 280 6.83 1.47 -1.95
CA ILE A 280 5.64 1.97 -1.27
C ILE A 280 4.52 2.06 -2.30
N LEU A 281 3.40 1.42 -2.02
CA LEU A 281 2.16 1.57 -2.79
C LEU A 281 1.17 2.41 -2.00
N VAL A 282 0.67 3.48 -2.59
CA VAL A 282 -0.39 4.33 -2.04
C VAL A 282 -1.64 4.13 -2.86
N ALA A 283 -2.77 3.77 -2.22
CA ALA A 283 -4.05 3.59 -2.89
C ALA A 283 -5.23 3.85 -1.94
N THR A 284 -6.40 3.97 -2.51
CA THR A 284 -7.68 4.16 -1.82
C THR A 284 -8.71 3.13 -2.28
N GLU A 285 -9.79 2.95 -1.54
CA GLU A 285 -10.82 1.94 -1.80
C GLU A 285 -11.65 2.20 -3.05
N PHE A 286 -11.94 3.46 -3.36
CA PHE A 286 -12.56 3.94 -4.62
C PHE A 286 -12.30 5.44 -4.80
N GLY A 287 -12.70 6.03 -5.93
CA GLY A 287 -12.52 7.44 -6.24
C GLY A 287 -13.71 8.31 -5.87
N ARG A 288 -13.68 9.54 -6.38
CA ARG A 288 -14.72 10.56 -6.18
C ARG A 288 -15.38 10.91 -7.51
N THR A 289 -16.58 11.51 -7.44
CA THR A 289 -17.25 12.05 -8.64
C THR A 289 -16.35 13.02 -9.40
N VAL A 290 -16.48 13.02 -10.72
CA VAL A 290 -15.72 13.96 -11.56
C VAL A 290 -16.17 15.39 -11.29
N ALA A 291 -17.48 15.64 -11.22
CA ALA A 291 -18.03 16.96 -10.91
C ALA A 291 -17.96 17.28 -9.41
N ALA A 292 -17.72 18.53 -9.09
CA ALA A 292 -17.88 19.07 -7.74
C ALA A 292 -19.36 19.06 -7.34
N ASN A 293 -19.66 18.81 -6.07
CA ASN A 293 -20.99 18.91 -5.50
C ASN A 293 -21.32 20.33 -5.00
N GLY A 294 -22.55 20.52 -4.51
CA GLY A 294 -23.03 21.83 -4.05
C GLY A 294 -22.44 22.33 -2.73
N THR A 295 -21.63 21.53 -2.03
CA THR A 295 -21.03 21.87 -0.73
C THR A 295 -19.51 22.11 -0.81
N GLY A 296 -18.97 22.26 -2.01
CA GLY A 296 -17.54 22.47 -2.24
C GLY A 296 -16.69 21.24 -1.97
N GLY A 297 -17.23 20.06 -2.26
CA GLY A 297 -16.56 18.78 -2.23
C GLY A 297 -16.96 17.91 -3.41
N THR A 298 -16.85 16.59 -3.24
CA THR A 298 -17.25 15.59 -4.22
C THR A 298 -17.96 14.44 -3.52
N ASP A 299 -18.79 13.71 -4.25
CA ASP A 299 -19.44 12.52 -3.73
C ASP A 299 -18.63 11.25 -4.07
N HIS A 300 -19.03 10.09 -3.54
CA HIS A 300 -18.38 8.82 -3.84
C HIS A 300 -18.47 8.50 -5.33
N GLY A 301 -17.34 8.14 -5.92
CA GLY A 301 -17.20 7.79 -7.32
C GLY A 301 -16.57 6.42 -7.52
N THR A 302 -15.86 6.22 -8.63
CA THR A 302 -15.34 4.90 -9.01
C THR A 302 -13.82 4.89 -9.10
N ALA A 303 -13.22 5.44 -10.14
CA ALA A 303 -11.77 5.39 -10.30
C ALA A 303 -11.06 6.52 -9.56
N SER A 304 -9.84 6.25 -9.12
CA SER A 304 -8.96 7.19 -8.44
C SER A 304 -7.54 7.16 -9.04
N ALA A 305 -6.59 7.71 -8.31
CA ALA A 305 -5.17 7.59 -8.58
C ALA A 305 -4.50 6.65 -7.58
N ALA A 306 -3.38 6.05 -7.98
CA ALA A 306 -2.48 5.32 -7.11
C ALA A 306 -1.03 5.73 -7.37
N MET A 307 -0.14 5.48 -6.42
CA MET A 307 1.27 5.84 -6.53
C MET A 307 2.16 4.67 -6.13
N LEU A 308 3.23 4.45 -6.88
CA LEU A 308 4.28 3.52 -6.52
C LEU A 308 5.57 4.32 -6.32
N ILE A 309 6.09 4.33 -5.10
CA ILE A 309 7.16 5.22 -4.65
C ILE A 309 8.26 4.41 -3.99
N GLY A 310 9.52 4.78 -4.18
CA GLY A 310 10.65 4.14 -3.51
C GLY A 310 11.89 4.04 -4.37
N GLY A 311 13.04 3.79 -3.75
CA GLY A 311 14.30 3.65 -4.46
C GLY A 311 14.37 2.44 -5.41
N ALA A 312 13.52 1.42 -5.15
CA ALA A 312 13.38 0.25 -6.02
C ALA A 312 12.51 0.53 -7.27
N VAL A 313 11.75 1.62 -7.29
CA VAL A 313 10.78 1.89 -8.36
C VAL A 313 11.47 2.34 -9.65
N LYS A 314 11.03 1.81 -10.79
CA LYS A 314 11.37 2.31 -12.13
C LYS A 314 10.40 3.43 -12.49
N GLY A 315 10.60 4.60 -11.87
CA GLY A 315 9.69 5.73 -11.89
C GLY A 315 9.94 6.74 -13.01
N GLY A 316 9.47 7.97 -12.79
CA GLY A 316 9.51 9.05 -13.78
C GLY A 316 8.47 8.87 -14.88
N LYS A 317 7.37 8.17 -14.61
CA LYS A 317 6.31 7.89 -15.60
C LYS A 317 4.93 7.95 -14.98
N ILE A 318 3.95 8.31 -15.79
CA ILE A 318 2.53 8.19 -15.51
C ILE A 318 2.00 7.03 -16.35
N VAL A 319 1.31 6.11 -15.70
CA VAL A 319 0.63 4.97 -16.33
C VAL A 319 -0.86 5.25 -16.28
N ALA A 320 -1.40 5.67 -17.40
CA ALA A 320 -2.81 5.96 -17.55
C ALA A 320 -3.23 5.66 -18.99
N ASP A 321 -4.19 4.77 -19.17
CA ASP A 321 -5.03 4.75 -20.36
C ASP A 321 -6.14 5.76 -20.09
N TRP A 322 -5.85 7.04 -20.41
CA TRP A 322 -6.70 8.15 -19.98
C TRP A 322 -8.01 8.16 -20.77
N PRO A 323 -9.17 7.92 -20.12
CA PRO A 323 -10.43 7.81 -20.82
C PRO A 323 -11.00 9.17 -21.28
N GLY A 324 -10.52 10.28 -20.68
CA GLY A 324 -11.11 11.60 -20.86
C GLY A 324 -12.20 11.90 -19.83
N LEU A 325 -12.62 13.18 -19.80
CA LEU A 325 -13.69 13.69 -18.93
C LEU A 325 -14.90 14.22 -19.72
N ALA A 326 -14.98 13.96 -21.01
CA ALA A 326 -16.22 14.25 -21.76
C ALA A 326 -17.36 13.36 -21.26
N ALA A 327 -18.60 13.83 -21.34
CA ALA A 327 -19.76 13.09 -20.79
C ALA A 327 -19.85 11.64 -21.30
N ALA A 328 -19.54 11.42 -22.58
CA ALA A 328 -19.55 10.08 -23.19
C ALA A 328 -18.42 9.16 -22.65
N ASP A 329 -17.36 9.72 -22.10
CA ASP A 329 -16.19 8.98 -21.60
C ASP A 329 -16.36 8.59 -20.12
N LEU A 330 -17.29 9.23 -19.42
CA LEU A 330 -17.55 8.96 -18.02
C LEU A 330 -18.30 7.63 -17.83
N LEU A 331 -18.03 6.95 -16.75
CA LEU A 331 -18.85 5.84 -16.25
C LEU A 331 -20.14 6.42 -15.67
N ASP A 332 -21.30 5.94 -16.14
CA ASP A 332 -22.64 6.41 -15.73
C ASP A 332 -22.83 7.93 -15.90
N ASN A 333 -22.15 8.56 -16.87
CA ASN A 333 -22.11 10.00 -17.08
C ASN A 333 -21.70 10.82 -15.84
N ARG A 334 -20.97 10.23 -14.91
CA ARG A 334 -20.73 10.79 -13.58
C ARG A 334 -19.30 10.57 -13.05
N ASP A 335 -18.81 9.35 -13.16
CA ASP A 335 -17.56 8.95 -12.53
C ASP A 335 -16.43 8.81 -13.56
N LEU A 336 -15.20 8.99 -13.13
CA LEU A 336 -14.05 8.63 -13.96
C LEU A 336 -14.11 7.12 -14.25
N ARG A 337 -14.10 6.79 -15.55
CA ARG A 337 -14.12 5.41 -16.02
C ARG A 337 -12.81 4.71 -15.64
N PRO A 338 -12.83 3.57 -14.94
CA PRO A 338 -11.62 2.83 -14.64
C PRO A 338 -11.05 2.16 -15.89
N THR A 339 -9.74 2.27 -16.06
CA THR A 339 -8.99 1.63 -17.15
C THR A 339 -7.89 0.70 -16.62
N LEU A 340 -7.61 0.74 -15.31
CA LEU A 340 -6.62 -0.12 -14.66
C LEU A 340 -7.22 -0.74 -13.37
N GLY A 341 -7.10 -2.06 -13.25
CA GLY A 341 -7.46 -2.79 -12.02
C GLY A 341 -6.45 -2.56 -10.90
N LEU A 342 -6.93 -2.17 -9.72
CA LEU A 342 -6.07 -1.98 -8.55
C LEU A 342 -5.48 -3.31 -8.07
N ASP A 343 -6.21 -4.39 -8.14
CA ASP A 343 -5.77 -5.76 -7.86
C ASP A 343 -4.59 -6.18 -8.75
N THR A 344 -4.66 -5.88 -10.05
CA THR A 344 -3.57 -6.11 -11.01
C THR A 344 -2.33 -5.30 -10.63
N LEU A 345 -2.49 -4.00 -10.30
CA LEU A 345 -1.39 -3.14 -9.88
C LEU A 345 -0.72 -3.64 -8.59
N VAL A 346 -1.53 -3.99 -7.59
CA VAL A 346 -1.04 -4.52 -6.30
C VAL A 346 -0.27 -5.82 -6.51
N ALA A 347 -0.86 -6.78 -7.25
CA ALA A 347 -0.22 -8.08 -7.50
C ALA A 347 1.12 -7.92 -8.23
N GLN A 348 1.18 -7.09 -9.27
CA GLN A 348 2.40 -6.83 -10.01
C GLN A 348 3.45 -6.13 -9.14
N ALA A 349 3.07 -5.12 -8.35
CA ALA A 349 3.98 -4.41 -7.45
C ALA A 349 4.57 -5.36 -6.39
N CYS A 350 3.76 -6.25 -5.80
CA CYS A 350 4.22 -7.25 -4.85
C CYS A 350 5.15 -8.29 -5.48
N ALA A 351 4.79 -8.80 -6.67
CA ALA A 351 5.62 -9.76 -7.40
C ALA A 351 6.99 -9.17 -7.72
N ASP A 352 7.03 -7.96 -8.24
CA ASP A 352 8.28 -7.26 -8.56
C ASP A 352 9.08 -6.92 -7.29
N ALA A 353 8.39 -6.48 -6.21
CA ALA A 353 9.06 -6.11 -4.96
C ALA A 353 9.82 -7.29 -4.35
N PHE A 354 9.29 -8.49 -4.40
CA PHE A 354 9.88 -9.67 -3.77
C PHE A 354 10.45 -10.68 -4.77
N LEU A 355 10.51 -10.35 -6.06
CA LEU A 355 10.97 -11.24 -7.13
C LEU A 355 10.20 -12.56 -7.17
N LEU A 356 8.90 -12.50 -6.91
CA LEU A 356 8.00 -13.63 -6.97
C LEU A 356 7.50 -13.85 -8.40
N ASP A 357 6.98 -15.05 -8.68
CA ASP A 357 6.27 -15.32 -9.92
C ASP A 357 4.99 -14.47 -10.01
N PRO A 358 4.83 -13.61 -11.04
CA PRO A 358 3.71 -12.68 -11.12
C PRO A 358 2.35 -13.38 -11.18
N GLN A 359 2.25 -14.48 -11.92
CA GLN A 359 1.00 -15.20 -12.09
C GLN A 359 0.56 -15.87 -10.79
N ARG A 360 1.50 -16.56 -10.13
CA ARG A 360 1.25 -17.17 -8.82
C ARG A 360 0.91 -16.11 -7.77
N THR A 361 1.62 -14.98 -7.78
CA THR A 361 1.35 -13.88 -6.83
C THR A 361 -0.06 -13.36 -7.02
N ALA A 362 -0.48 -13.08 -8.26
CA ALA A 362 -1.83 -12.63 -8.54
C ALA A 362 -2.89 -13.64 -8.06
N GLN A 363 -2.69 -14.93 -8.34
CA GLN A 363 -3.62 -16.00 -7.91
C GLN A 363 -3.73 -16.13 -6.38
N VAL A 364 -2.61 -15.94 -5.66
CA VAL A 364 -2.60 -16.02 -4.19
C VAL A 364 -3.20 -14.78 -3.56
N LEU A 365 -2.86 -13.58 -4.07
CA LEU A 365 -3.31 -12.32 -3.46
C LEU A 365 -4.75 -11.97 -3.85
N PHE A 366 -5.18 -12.33 -5.06
CA PHE A 366 -6.48 -11.99 -5.63
C PHE A 366 -7.10 -13.21 -6.34
N PRO A 367 -7.52 -14.24 -5.59
CA PRO A 367 -7.90 -15.54 -6.16
C PRO A 367 -9.09 -15.47 -7.11
N ASP A 368 -9.98 -14.50 -6.92
CA ASP A 368 -11.18 -14.30 -7.74
C ASP A 368 -10.96 -13.36 -8.93
N SER A 369 -9.82 -12.65 -8.95
CA SER A 369 -9.50 -11.73 -10.05
C SER A 369 -8.80 -12.48 -11.18
N ARG A 370 -9.11 -12.05 -12.40
CA ARG A 370 -8.31 -12.44 -13.57
C ARG A 370 -7.40 -11.26 -13.87
N PRO A 371 -6.12 -11.31 -13.43
CA PRO A 371 -5.22 -10.23 -13.72
C PRO A 371 -5.08 -10.07 -15.24
N ASP A 372 -5.14 -8.83 -15.70
CA ASP A 372 -4.79 -8.52 -17.08
C ASP A 372 -3.35 -8.96 -17.34
N LYS A 373 -3.01 -9.19 -18.61
CA LYS A 373 -1.65 -9.63 -18.98
C LYS A 373 -0.62 -8.73 -18.32
N ALA A 374 0.35 -9.36 -17.65
CA ALA A 374 1.43 -8.69 -16.95
C ALA A 374 1.99 -7.52 -17.76
N SER A 375 1.87 -6.34 -17.21
CA SER A 375 2.53 -5.14 -17.75
C SER A 375 4.06 -5.27 -17.57
N SER A 376 4.83 -4.44 -18.26
CA SER A 376 6.28 -4.37 -18.06
C SER A 376 6.62 -4.17 -16.58
N ARG A 377 7.76 -4.73 -16.12
CA ARG A 377 8.24 -4.58 -14.74
C ARG A 377 8.15 -3.15 -14.25
N LEU A 378 7.55 -2.97 -13.06
CA LEU A 378 7.37 -1.70 -12.38
C LEU A 378 8.61 -1.28 -11.59
N LEU A 379 9.44 -2.24 -11.19
CA LEU A 379 10.61 -2.03 -10.35
C LEU A 379 11.92 -2.29 -11.12
N ARG A 380 12.99 -1.73 -10.57
CA ARG A 380 14.37 -1.98 -11.02
C ARG A 380 14.77 -3.41 -10.63
N GLY A 381 15.56 -4.05 -11.45
CA GLY A 381 16.04 -5.42 -11.23
C GLY A 381 17.02 -5.54 -10.08
#